data_19e220478193d1b5f4aafa80c1fb83a8
#
_entry.id   19e220478193d1b5f4aafa80c1fb83a8
#
_cell.length_a   1.000
_cell.length_b   1.000
_cell.length_c   1.000
_cell.angle_alpha   90.00
_cell.angle_beta   90.00
_cell.angle_gamma   90.00
#
_symmetry.space_group_name_H-M   'P 1'
#
loop_
_entity.id
_entity.type
_entity.pdbx_description
1 polymer ?
#
loop_
_entity_poly.entity_id
_entity_poly.type
_entity_poly.pdbx_seq_one_letter_code
_entity_poly.pdbx_strand_id
1 'polypeptide(L)'
;LEAIKRNNYGELYSSDFPYPGIKNSYKFIGTLVPKNMRDNWVLKTSGDANNLPELSNIIGQIDLIHYDSDKSYKGRNFMINVLNNNLHDNTIILFDDIHENSHFKDLVEKNFLKEHRIFRYKDKYIGMLGKIN
;
A
#
# COMPACT_ATOMS: atom_id res chain seq x y z
N LEU A 1 12.47 2.48 3.00
CA LEU A 1 13.57 1.77 3.70
C LEU A 1 14.64 2.74 4.24
N GLU A 2 15.08 3.75 3.46
CA GLU A 2 16.05 4.72 3.97
C GLU A 2 15.55 5.47 5.21
N ALA A 3 14.28 5.89 5.24
CA ALA A 3 13.69 6.53 6.41
C ALA A 3 13.68 5.60 7.64
N ILE A 4 13.28 4.34 7.46
CA ILE A 4 13.28 3.31 8.50
C ILE A 4 14.70 3.14 9.06
N LYS A 5 15.69 3.04 8.18
CA LYS A 5 17.10 2.91 8.58
C LYS A 5 17.59 4.13 9.36
N ARG A 6 17.26 5.34 8.92
CA ARG A 6 17.65 6.59 9.63
C ARG A 6 16.98 6.72 10.99
N ASN A 7 15.71 6.33 11.06
CA ASN A 7 14.95 6.40 12.30
C ASN A 7 15.30 5.25 13.27
N ASN A 8 16.01 4.22 12.79
CA ASN A 8 16.30 2.99 13.51
C ASN A 8 15.02 2.33 14.10
N TYR A 9 13.91 2.48 13.38
CA TYR A 9 12.60 2.01 13.80
C TYR A 9 11.67 1.80 12.60
N GLY A 10 10.87 0.73 12.64
CA GLY A 10 9.86 0.41 11.66
C GLY A 10 10.24 -0.75 10.74
N GLU A 11 9.25 -1.27 10.04
CA GLU A 11 9.36 -2.34 9.05
C GLU A 11 8.58 -1.99 7.79
N LEU A 12 9.06 -2.45 6.64
CA LEU A 12 8.36 -2.33 5.37
C LEU A 12 7.87 -3.70 4.93
N TYR A 13 6.58 -3.80 4.67
CA TYR A 13 5.96 -4.95 4.03
C TYR A 13 5.53 -4.55 2.62
N SER A 14 5.94 -5.33 1.63
CA SER A 14 5.60 -5.08 0.23
C SER A 14 4.92 -6.29 -0.39
N SER A 15 3.81 -6.01 -1.07
CA SER A 15 3.14 -6.96 -1.96
C SER A 15 3.42 -6.55 -3.40
N ASP A 16 3.85 -7.49 -4.22
CA ASP A 16 4.13 -7.28 -5.64
C ASP A 16 3.69 -8.51 -6.44
N PHE A 17 3.73 -8.40 -7.75
CA PHE A 17 3.37 -9.47 -8.67
C PHE A 17 4.34 -9.50 -9.86
N PRO A 18 4.83 -10.69 -10.27
CA PRO A 18 5.69 -10.82 -11.44
C PRO A 18 5.01 -10.32 -12.70
N TYR A 19 5.69 -9.50 -13.50
CA TYR A 19 5.11 -8.91 -14.70
C TYR A 19 4.66 -9.99 -15.68
N PRO A 20 3.37 -10.02 -16.07
CA PRO A 20 2.84 -11.02 -17.00
C PRO A 20 3.53 -10.95 -18.36
N GLY A 21 3.82 -12.09 -18.95
CA GLY A 21 4.46 -12.18 -20.28
C GLY A 21 5.98 -12.05 -20.31
N ILE A 22 6.63 -11.70 -19.21
CA ILE A 22 8.10 -11.72 -19.11
C ILE A 22 8.55 -12.94 -18.31
N LYS A 23 9.22 -13.87 -18.98
CA LYS A 23 9.76 -15.09 -18.34
C LYS A 23 10.73 -14.72 -17.22
N ASN A 24 10.53 -15.29 -16.04
CA ASN A 24 11.36 -15.07 -14.86
C ASN A 24 11.32 -13.62 -14.31
N SER A 25 10.29 -12.84 -14.60
CA SER A 25 10.17 -11.45 -14.10
C SER A 25 10.23 -11.35 -12.57
N TYR A 26 9.84 -12.39 -11.84
CA TYR A 26 9.95 -12.45 -10.38
C TYR A 26 11.39 -12.21 -9.87
N LYS A 27 12.41 -12.51 -10.68
CA LYS A 27 13.82 -12.27 -10.33
C LYS A 27 14.21 -10.80 -10.29
N PHE A 28 13.40 -9.94 -10.92
CA PHE A 28 13.66 -8.50 -10.99
C PHE A 28 12.95 -7.70 -9.88
N ILE A 29 11.99 -8.32 -9.18
CA ILE A 29 11.28 -7.65 -8.09
C ILE A 29 12.27 -7.36 -6.95
N GLY A 30 12.32 -6.10 -6.54
CA GLY A 30 13.19 -5.63 -5.46
C GLY A 30 14.69 -5.61 -5.76
N THR A 31 15.14 -5.90 -6.99
CA THR A 31 16.58 -5.94 -7.32
C THR A 31 17.28 -4.58 -7.16
N LEU A 32 16.55 -3.49 -7.31
CA LEU A 32 17.08 -2.12 -7.14
C LEU A 32 17.29 -1.73 -5.68
N VAL A 33 16.74 -2.50 -4.74
CA VAL A 33 16.94 -2.25 -3.30
C VAL A 33 18.29 -2.82 -2.88
N PRO A 34 19.23 -1.99 -2.38
CA PRO A 34 20.54 -2.45 -1.91
C PRO A 34 20.42 -3.49 -0.79
N LYS A 35 21.32 -4.46 -0.75
CA LYS A 35 21.28 -5.56 0.25
C LYS A 35 21.29 -5.03 1.69
N ASN A 36 22.09 -4.01 1.97
CA ASN A 36 22.22 -3.39 3.29
C ASN A 36 21.00 -2.54 3.72
N MET A 37 19.93 -2.54 2.93
CA MET A 37 18.66 -1.87 3.24
C MET A 37 17.49 -2.86 3.38
N ARG A 38 17.76 -4.17 3.35
CA ARG A 38 16.72 -5.22 3.32
C ARG A 38 16.38 -5.81 4.68
N ASP A 39 17.12 -5.49 5.72
CA ASP A 39 16.97 -6.11 7.04
C ASP A 39 15.56 -5.91 7.64
N ASN A 40 14.95 -4.75 7.39
CA ASN A 40 13.59 -4.43 7.85
C ASN A 40 12.58 -4.45 6.68
N TRP A 41 12.74 -5.35 5.72
CA TRP A 41 11.87 -5.44 4.55
C TRP A 41 11.39 -6.86 4.30
N VAL A 42 10.08 -7.05 4.36
CA VAL A 42 9.39 -8.27 3.97
C VAL A 42 8.77 -8.07 2.59
N LEU A 43 9.23 -8.82 1.60
CA LEU A 43 8.72 -8.78 0.22
C LEU A 43 7.96 -10.06 -0.11
N LYS A 44 6.68 -9.93 -0.49
CA LYS A 44 5.84 -11.00 -1.00
C LYS A 44 5.54 -10.75 -2.49
N THR A 45 5.62 -11.80 -3.32
CA THR A 45 5.59 -11.69 -4.78
C THR A 45 4.52 -12.54 -5.46
N SER A 46 3.49 -12.95 -4.72
CA SER A 46 2.40 -13.81 -5.22
C SER A 46 1.12 -13.05 -5.57
N GLY A 47 1.19 -11.71 -5.60
CA GLY A 47 0.05 -10.83 -5.86
C GLY A 47 -0.83 -10.62 -4.63
N ASP A 48 -1.60 -9.53 -4.64
CA ASP A 48 -2.39 -9.08 -3.48
C ASP A 48 -3.36 -10.12 -2.96
N ALA A 49 -4.00 -10.89 -3.84
CA ALA A 49 -4.97 -11.90 -3.44
C ALA A 49 -4.39 -12.98 -2.50
N ASN A 50 -3.11 -13.29 -2.66
CA ASN A 50 -2.39 -14.24 -1.81
C ASN A 50 -1.60 -13.52 -0.72
N ASN A 51 -0.92 -12.43 -1.06
CA ASN A 51 0.00 -11.75 -0.16
C ASN A 51 -0.72 -11.04 0.99
N LEU A 52 -1.81 -10.29 0.72
CA LEU A 52 -2.45 -9.47 1.74
C LEU A 52 -3.05 -10.29 2.90
N PRO A 53 -3.74 -11.44 2.67
CA PRO A 53 -4.19 -12.28 3.77
C PRO A 53 -3.05 -12.83 4.63
N GLU A 54 -1.90 -13.20 4.01
CA GLU A 54 -0.73 -13.65 4.76
C GLU A 54 -0.13 -12.49 5.57
N LEU A 55 0.02 -11.31 4.95
CA LEU A 55 0.57 -10.13 5.58
C LEU A 55 -0.31 -9.64 6.73
N SER A 56 -1.63 -9.62 6.58
CA SER A 56 -2.55 -9.20 7.64
C SER A 56 -2.43 -9.99 8.94
N ASN A 57 -1.96 -11.25 8.86
CA ASN A 57 -1.75 -12.11 10.02
C ASN A 57 -0.43 -11.86 10.76
N ILE A 58 0.55 -11.25 10.10
CA ILE A 58 1.90 -11.04 10.65
C ILE A 58 2.21 -9.57 10.94
N ILE A 59 1.54 -8.65 10.24
CA ILE A 59 1.66 -7.21 10.46
C ILE A 59 0.80 -6.84 11.69
N GLY A 60 1.35 -6.09 12.62
CA GLY A 60 0.57 -5.48 13.70
C GLY A 60 -0.28 -4.32 13.20
N GLN A 61 -0.23 -3.19 13.89
CA GLN A 61 -0.86 -1.96 13.42
C GLN A 61 -0.05 -1.32 12.29
N ILE A 62 -0.77 -0.77 11.32
CA ILE A 62 -0.18 -0.16 10.12
C ILE A 62 -0.26 1.37 10.24
N ASP A 63 0.89 2.03 10.21
CA ASP A 63 0.95 3.50 10.22
C ASP A 63 0.73 4.09 8.81
N LEU A 64 1.26 3.43 7.76
CA LEU A 64 1.19 3.93 6.39
C LEU A 64 0.95 2.80 5.39
N ILE A 65 -0.05 2.98 4.52
CA ILE A 65 -0.26 2.17 3.31
C ILE A 65 -0.04 3.06 2.09
N HIS A 66 0.77 2.59 1.15
CA HIS A 66 0.79 3.12 -0.22
C HIS A 66 0.24 2.04 -1.16
N TYR A 67 -0.93 2.29 -1.74
CA TYR A 67 -1.62 1.36 -2.62
C TYR A 67 -1.54 1.82 -4.08
N ASP A 68 -0.72 1.15 -4.85
CA ASP A 68 -0.51 1.33 -6.29
C ASP A 68 -0.54 -0.02 -7.03
N SER A 69 -1.50 -0.89 -6.68
CA SER A 69 -1.67 -2.22 -7.24
C SER A 69 -2.94 -2.30 -8.12
N ASP A 70 -3.87 -3.21 -7.84
CA ASP A 70 -5.13 -3.31 -8.56
C ASP A 70 -6.01 -2.07 -8.33
N LYS A 71 -6.01 -1.16 -9.31
CA LYS A 71 -6.72 0.13 -9.26
C LYS A 71 -8.24 -0.01 -9.44
N SER A 72 -8.74 -1.21 -9.70
CA SER A 72 -10.18 -1.44 -9.76
C SER A 72 -10.86 -1.16 -8.42
N TYR A 73 -12.14 -0.84 -8.45
CA TYR A 73 -12.96 -0.69 -7.25
C TYR A 73 -12.86 -1.94 -6.35
N LYS A 74 -12.95 -3.12 -6.97
CA LYS A 74 -12.88 -4.40 -6.28
C LYS A 74 -11.52 -4.64 -5.62
N GLY A 75 -10.42 -4.34 -6.32
CA GLY A 75 -9.06 -4.51 -5.80
C GLY A 75 -8.80 -3.63 -4.58
N ARG A 76 -9.15 -2.34 -4.69
CA ARG A 76 -9.02 -1.38 -3.57
C ARG A 76 -9.88 -1.78 -2.36
N ASN A 77 -11.13 -2.20 -2.62
CA ASN A 77 -12.02 -2.65 -1.55
C ASN A 77 -11.53 -3.95 -0.90
N PHE A 78 -10.94 -4.86 -1.67
CA PHE A 78 -10.31 -6.07 -1.15
C PHE A 78 -9.18 -5.74 -0.17
N MET A 79 -8.27 -4.84 -0.54
CA MET A 79 -7.18 -4.40 0.33
C MET A 79 -7.71 -3.82 1.65
N ILE A 80 -8.67 -2.90 1.59
CA ILE A 80 -9.29 -2.31 2.80
C ILE A 80 -9.90 -3.40 3.68
N ASN A 81 -10.66 -4.32 3.12
CA ASN A 81 -11.34 -5.37 3.89
C ASN A 81 -10.35 -6.32 4.57
N VAL A 82 -9.29 -6.71 3.86
CA VAL A 82 -8.29 -7.65 4.41
C VAL A 82 -7.47 -7.00 5.52
N LEU A 83 -7.07 -5.74 5.34
CA LEU A 83 -6.21 -5.04 6.29
C LEU A 83 -6.98 -4.26 7.38
N ASN A 84 -8.31 -4.30 7.37
CA ASN A 84 -9.15 -3.49 8.26
C ASN A 84 -8.78 -3.63 9.75
N ASN A 85 -8.49 -4.83 10.20
CA ASN A 85 -8.14 -5.10 11.60
C ASN A 85 -6.71 -4.61 11.97
N ASN A 86 -5.89 -4.27 10.98
CA ASN A 86 -4.55 -3.74 11.17
C ASN A 86 -4.53 -2.20 11.15
N LEU A 87 -5.65 -1.56 10.79
CA LEU A 87 -5.76 -0.11 10.77
C LEU A 87 -6.03 0.44 12.17
N HIS A 88 -5.59 1.68 12.41
CA HIS A 88 -5.88 2.45 13.61
C HIS A 88 -6.17 3.91 13.27
N ASP A 89 -6.59 4.72 14.24
CA ASP A 89 -7.04 6.10 14.03
C ASP A 89 -6.01 7.04 13.39
N ASN A 90 -4.73 6.70 13.50
CA ASN A 90 -3.63 7.47 12.91
C ASN A 90 -3.06 6.83 11.62
N THR A 91 -3.67 5.76 11.11
CA THR A 91 -3.24 5.17 9.84
C THR A 91 -3.43 6.17 8.71
N ILE A 92 -2.42 6.27 7.85
CA ILE A 92 -2.49 7.03 6.60
C ILE A 92 -2.53 6.05 5.43
N ILE A 93 -3.48 6.26 4.51
CA ILE A 93 -3.55 5.46 3.28
C ILE A 93 -3.41 6.40 2.07
N LEU A 94 -2.43 6.11 1.24
CA LEU A 94 -2.22 6.77 -0.05
C LEU A 94 -2.72 5.86 -1.17
N PHE A 95 -3.66 6.34 -1.98
CA PHE A 95 -4.14 5.67 -3.19
C PHE A 95 -3.63 6.40 -4.43
N ASP A 96 -2.96 5.68 -5.32
CA ASP A 96 -2.60 6.21 -6.64
C ASP A 96 -3.81 6.16 -7.60
N ASP A 97 -3.81 7.06 -8.59
CA ASP A 97 -4.78 7.12 -9.69
C ASP A 97 -6.27 7.04 -9.25
N ILE A 98 -6.65 7.83 -8.23
CA ILE A 98 -8.01 7.80 -7.64
C ILE A 98 -9.12 8.22 -8.61
N HIS A 99 -8.79 8.81 -9.75
CA HIS A 99 -9.73 9.27 -10.78
C HIS A 99 -10.32 8.13 -11.63
N GLU A 100 -9.78 6.92 -11.55
CA GLU A 100 -10.21 5.79 -12.37
C GLU A 100 -11.60 5.22 -11.98
N ASN A 101 -12.03 5.44 -10.73
CA ASN A 101 -13.35 5.00 -10.25
C ASN A 101 -13.77 5.73 -8.97
N SER A 102 -15.00 5.45 -8.49
CA SER A 102 -15.58 6.15 -7.32
C SER A 102 -15.07 5.65 -5.97
N HIS A 103 -14.23 4.63 -5.88
CA HIS A 103 -13.86 3.98 -4.60
C HIS A 103 -13.35 4.97 -3.55
N PHE A 104 -12.42 5.86 -3.92
CA PHE A 104 -11.88 6.86 -3.00
C PHE A 104 -12.96 7.84 -2.52
N LYS A 105 -13.81 8.31 -3.45
CA LYS A 105 -14.96 9.16 -3.14
C LYS A 105 -15.89 8.47 -2.13
N ASP A 106 -16.24 7.21 -2.36
CA ASP A 106 -17.13 6.45 -1.48
C ASP A 106 -16.54 6.28 -0.06
N LEU A 107 -15.21 6.11 0.07
CA LEU A 107 -14.55 6.09 1.37
C LEU A 107 -14.64 7.44 2.09
N VAL A 108 -14.46 8.54 1.37
CA VAL A 108 -14.60 9.90 1.91
C VAL A 108 -16.05 10.16 2.37
N GLU A 109 -17.04 9.82 1.56
CA GLU A 109 -18.46 9.98 1.90
C GLU A 109 -18.89 9.14 3.11
N LYS A 110 -18.29 7.96 3.29
CA LYS A 110 -18.47 7.11 4.48
C LYS A 110 -17.67 7.58 5.70
N ASN A 111 -16.91 8.65 5.57
CA ASN A 111 -16.05 9.20 6.62
C ASN A 111 -15.01 8.17 7.13
N PHE A 112 -14.50 7.34 6.22
CA PHE A 112 -13.45 6.37 6.52
C PHE A 112 -12.13 7.11 6.81
N LEU A 113 -11.53 6.92 7.99
CA LEU A 113 -10.37 7.66 8.48
C LEU A 113 -10.52 9.19 8.51
N LYS A 114 -11.72 9.71 8.76
CA LYS A 114 -12.11 11.10 9.08
C LYS A 114 -11.57 12.23 8.18
N GLU A 115 -10.27 12.27 7.89
CA GLU A 115 -9.63 13.31 7.09
C GLU A 115 -9.19 12.79 5.73
N HIS A 116 -9.23 13.65 4.73
CA HIS A 116 -8.75 13.33 3.40
C HIS A 116 -8.08 14.51 2.73
N ARG A 117 -7.17 14.21 1.79
CA ARG A 117 -6.57 15.20 0.88
C ARG A 117 -6.45 14.59 -0.51
N ILE A 118 -6.49 15.45 -1.52
CA ILE A 118 -6.27 15.07 -2.92
C ILE A 118 -5.11 15.89 -3.45
N PHE A 119 -4.12 15.21 -3.99
CA PHE A 119 -2.97 15.82 -4.66
C PHE A 119 -3.09 15.60 -6.16
N ARG A 120 -2.81 16.64 -6.93
CA ARG A 120 -2.75 16.56 -8.39
C ARG A 120 -1.33 16.79 -8.87
N TYR A 121 -0.84 15.90 -9.72
CA TYR A 121 0.40 16.09 -10.48
C TYR A 121 0.16 15.73 -11.94
N LYS A 122 0.18 16.75 -12.82
CA LYS A 122 -0.21 16.61 -14.24
C LYS A 122 -1.63 16.03 -14.36
N ASP A 123 -1.76 14.86 -14.98
CA ASP A 123 -3.03 14.16 -15.19
C ASP A 123 -3.31 13.06 -14.14
N LYS A 124 -2.46 12.96 -13.13
CA LYS A 124 -2.60 11.99 -12.03
C LYS A 124 -3.18 12.62 -10.79
N TYR A 125 -3.98 11.85 -10.09
CA TYR A 125 -4.56 12.23 -8.80
C TYR A 125 -4.25 11.17 -7.75
N ILE A 126 -3.65 11.61 -6.67
CA ILE A 126 -3.34 10.78 -5.50
C ILE A 126 -4.30 11.18 -4.39
N GLY A 127 -4.98 10.21 -3.81
CA GLY A 127 -5.84 10.40 -2.67
C GLY A 127 -5.15 9.96 -1.39
N MET A 128 -5.27 10.77 -0.35
CA MET A 128 -4.82 10.44 1.00
C MET A 128 -6.02 10.37 1.93
N LEU A 129 -6.12 9.32 2.71
CA LEU A 129 -7.01 9.20 3.87
C LEU A 129 -6.17 9.16 5.14
N GLY A 130 -6.70 9.75 6.21
CA GLY A 130 -6.03 9.85 7.50
C GLY A 130 -5.37 11.20 7.75
N LYS A 131 -4.97 11.43 9.00
CA LYS A 131 -4.45 12.73 9.48
C LYS A 131 -2.92 12.73 9.49
N ILE A 132 -2.33 13.77 8.93
CA ILE A 132 -0.91 14.10 9.14
C ILE A 132 -0.86 15.06 10.33
N ASN A 133 -0.25 14.63 11.41
CA ASN A 133 0.01 15.47 12.60
C ASN A 133 1.23 16.36 12.38
#